data_39472601464c7a46c73c9a01326746b5
#
_entry.id   39472601464c7a46c73c9a01326746b5
#
_cell.length_a   1.000
_cell.length_b   1.000
_cell.length_c   1.000
_cell.angle_alpha   90.00
_cell.angle_beta   90.00
_cell.angle_gamma   90.00
#
_symmetry.space_group_name_H-M   'P 1'
#
loop_
_entity.id
_entity.type
_entity.pdbx_description
1 polymer ?
#
loop_
_entity_poly.entity_id
_entity_poly.type
_entity_poly.pdbx_seq_one_letter_code
_entity_poly.pdbx_strand_id
1 'polypeptide(L)'
;MWDSIRYFRRKPAETSNKTYRYNMPKVVTFGEVMLRLSTPGYLRFSQARQFDATFGGGEANVAVSLAHYGIDTQFVTRLPKNDIADMCVAELRGLGVGTDGIVRGGDRVGIYYLETGAVARGSKVVYDRAHSAISEIQPGMVD
;
A
#
# COMPACT_ATOMS: atom_id res chain seq x y z
N MET A 1 -39.72 -32.47 -50.16
CA MET A 1 -39.55 -33.63 -49.27
C MET A 1 -38.14 -33.53 -48.67
N TRP A 2 -38.01 -32.77 -47.61
CA TRP A 2 -36.75 -32.58 -46.88
C TRP A 2 -37.00 -32.85 -45.42
N ASP A 3 -36.57 -34.03 -44.97
CA ASP A 3 -36.74 -34.51 -43.62
C ASP A 3 -35.60 -34.07 -42.73
N SER A 4 -35.99 -33.46 -41.68
CA SER A 4 -35.52 -33.51 -40.27
C SER A 4 -34.06 -33.90 -40.02
N ILE A 5 -33.19 -32.92 -39.94
CA ILE A 5 -31.94 -33.06 -39.19
C ILE A 5 -32.20 -32.61 -37.75
N ARG A 6 -32.34 -33.58 -36.82
CA ARG A 6 -32.39 -33.32 -35.39
C ARG A 6 -30.98 -32.97 -34.89
N TYR A 7 -30.72 -31.68 -34.58
CA TYR A 7 -29.57 -31.28 -33.83
C TYR A 7 -29.66 -31.79 -32.39
N PHE A 8 -28.90 -32.78 -32.06
CA PHE A 8 -28.63 -33.16 -30.68
C PHE A 8 -27.76 -32.07 -30.05
N ARG A 9 -28.37 -31.15 -29.32
CA ARG A 9 -27.64 -30.29 -28.38
C ARG A 9 -27.08 -31.19 -27.28
N ARG A 10 -25.81 -31.50 -27.34
CA ARG A 10 -25.07 -31.98 -26.17
C ARG A 10 -25.12 -30.88 -25.12
N LYS A 11 -25.73 -31.18 -23.95
CA LYS A 11 -25.59 -30.35 -22.77
C LYS A 11 -24.07 -30.21 -22.50
N PRO A 12 -23.57 -28.99 -22.22
CA PRO A 12 -22.19 -28.85 -21.74
C PRO A 12 -22.07 -29.68 -20.47
N ALA A 13 -21.01 -30.49 -20.38
CA ALA A 13 -20.68 -31.15 -19.14
C ALA A 13 -20.51 -30.08 -18.08
N GLU A 14 -21.21 -30.21 -16.97
CA GLU A 14 -20.94 -29.45 -15.76
C GLU A 14 -19.50 -29.81 -15.31
N THR A 15 -18.55 -29.05 -15.80
CA THR A 15 -17.22 -29.00 -15.16
C THR A 15 -17.44 -28.35 -13.80
N SER A 16 -17.50 -29.18 -12.77
CA SER A 16 -17.39 -28.73 -11.40
C SER A 16 -16.04 -28.03 -11.29
N ASN A 17 -16.03 -26.72 -11.50
CA ASN A 17 -14.91 -25.87 -11.10
C ASN A 17 -14.86 -25.92 -9.55
N LYS A 18 -14.27 -27.00 -9.01
CA LYS A 18 -13.66 -26.93 -7.70
C LYS A 18 -12.56 -25.90 -7.81
N THR A 19 -12.90 -24.65 -7.58
CA THR A 19 -11.94 -23.58 -7.31
C THR A 19 -11.21 -24.06 -6.06
N TYR A 20 -10.07 -24.70 -6.24
CA TYR A 20 -9.11 -24.85 -5.16
C TYR A 20 -8.71 -23.42 -4.77
N ARG A 21 -9.44 -22.83 -3.83
CA ARG A 21 -8.94 -21.71 -3.08
C ARG A 21 -7.72 -22.25 -2.34
N TYR A 22 -6.56 -22.14 -2.97
CA TYR A 22 -5.33 -22.19 -2.22
C TYR A 22 -5.50 -21.13 -1.14
N ASN A 23 -5.55 -21.59 0.11
CA ASN A 23 -5.54 -20.70 1.26
C ASN A 23 -4.14 -20.11 1.29
N MET A 24 -3.89 -19.09 0.44
CA MET A 24 -2.62 -18.39 0.38
C MET A 24 -2.40 -17.79 1.76
N PRO A 25 -1.25 -18.01 2.36
CA PRO A 25 -0.99 -17.45 3.68
C PRO A 25 -1.12 -15.94 3.59
N LYS A 26 -1.94 -15.38 4.44
CA LYS A 26 -2.06 -13.94 4.60
C LYS A 26 -0.75 -13.42 5.19
N VAL A 27 -0.12 -12.47 4.50
CA VAL A 27 1.07 -11.82 5.01
C VAL A 27 0.65 -10.54 5.74
N VAL A 28 1.09 -10.39 6.97
CA VAL A 28 0.91 -9.18 7.75
C VAL A 28 2.24 -8.47 7.88
N THR A 29 2.29 -7.20 7.48
CA THR A 29 3.45 -6.34 7.72
C THR A 29 3.08 -5.28 8.75
N PHE A 30 3.99 -5.00 9.67
CA PHE A 30 3.79 -4.03 10.76
C PHE A 30 4.91 -3.02 10.76
N GLY A 31 4.59 -1.73 10.68
CA GLY A 31 5.61 -0.69 10.69
C GLY A 31 5.07 0.70 10.40
N GLU A 32 5.98 1.62 10.11
CA GLU A 32 5.66 2.99 9.79
C GLU A 32 5.52 3.21 8.28
N VAL A 33 4.44 3.89 7.91
CA VAL A 33 4.31 4.56 6.62
C VAL A 33 4.39 6.06 6.84
N MET A 34 5.24 6.72 6.07
CA MET A 34 5.49 8.16 6.17
C MET A 34 5.03 8.88 4.91
N LEU A 35 4.62 10.14 5.07
CA LEU A 35 4.47 11.06 3.96
C LEU A 35 5.87 11.39 3.42
N ARG A 36 6.13 11.04 2.17
CA ARG A 36 7.35 11.42 1.47
C ARG A 36 7.13 12.69 0.66
N LEU A 37 7.92 13.69 0.93
CA LEU A 37 7.93 14.96 0.22
C LEU A 37 9.23 15.06 -0.59
N SER A 38 9.14 14.81 -1.90
CA SER A 38 10.28 14.80 -2.81
C SER A 38 10.41 16.14 -3.56
N THR A 39 11.62 16.63 -3.72
CA THR A 39 11.85 17.76 -4.62
C THR A 39 11.60 17.35 -6.08
N PRO A 40 10.99 18.19 -6.93
CA PRO A 40 10.77 17.84 -8.33
C PRO A 40 12.09 17.58 -9.08
N GLY A 41 12.10 16.53 -9.87
CA GLY A 41 13.27 16.13 -10.66
C GLY A 41 14.53 15.99 -9.80
N TYR A 42 15.55 16.77 -10.12
CA TYR A 42 16.85 16.76 -9.42
C TYR A 42 17.16 18.06 -8.68
N LEU A 43 16.13 18.85 -8.37
CA LEU A 43 16.31 20.08 -7.60
C LEU A 43 16.86 19.78 -6.21
N ARG A 44 17.69 20.68 -5.69
CA ARG A 44 18.10 20.66 -4.29
C ARG A 44 17.00 21.24 -3.39
N PHE A 45 16.99 20.92 -2.13
CA PHE A 45 16.07 21.52 -1.16
C PHE A 45 16.10 23.05 -1.20
N SER A 46 17.30 23.64 -1.35
CA SER A 46 17.44 25.10 -1.46
C SER A 46 16.83 25.72 -2.71
N GLN A 47 16.56 24.93 -3.73
CA GLN A 47 16.01 25.37 -5.03
C GLN A 47 14.51 25.09 -5.16
N ALA A 48 14.03 24.09 -4.42
CA ALA A 48 12.63 23.66 -4.50
C ALA A 48 11.67 24.71 -3.93
N ARG A 49 10.53 24.88 -4.57
CA ARG A 49 9.41 25.72 -4.12
C ARG A 49 8.13 24.92 -3.93
N GLN A 50 8.17 23.64 -4.26
CA GLN A 50 7.09 22.68 -4.13
C GLN A 50 7.68 21.28 -3.86
N PHE A 51 6.86 20.37 -3.41
CA PHE A 51 7.23 18.97 -3.22
C PHE A 51 6.17 18.07 -3.82
N ASP A 52 6.59 16.97 -4.39
CA ASP A 52 5.73 15.86 -4.79
C ASP A 52 5.45 15.01 -3.56
N ALA A 53 4.18 14.81 -3.25
CA ALA A 53 3.72 14.04 -2.10
C ALA A 53 3.41 12.60 -2.50
N THR A 54 4.02 11.64 -1.81
CA THR A 54 3.74 10.20 -1.94
C THR A 54 3.88 9.56 -0.57
N PHE A 55 3.56 8.27 -0.45
CA PHE A 55 3.79 7.56 0.81
C PHE A 55 4.87 6.50 0.64
N GLY A 56 5.58 6.20 1.72
CA GLY A 56 6.62 5.17 1.73
C GLY A 56 7.02 4.78 3.14
N GLY A 57 7.49 3.55 3.25
CA GLY A 57 7.99 2.94 4.48
C GLY A 57 8.43 1.52 4.15
N GLY A 58 9.41 0.98 4.83
CA GLY A 58 9.98 -0.33 4.53
C GLY A 58 8.90 -1.41 4.43
N GLU A 59 8.12 -1.55 5.49
CA GLU A 59 7.10 -2.58 5.64
C GLU A 59 5.88 -2.32 4.73
N ALA A 60 5.52 -1.05 4.52
CA ALA A 60 4.48 -0.66 3.58
C ALA A 60 4.87 -0.99 2.13
N ASN A 61 6.13 -0.72 1.74
CA ASN A 61 6.66 -1.08 0.42
C ASN A 61 6.66 -2.60 0.21
N VAL A 62 6.99 -3.39 1.23
CA VAL A 62 6.90 -4.85 1.19
C VAL A 62 5.46 -5.29 0.99
N ALA A 63 4.51 -4.72 1.74
CA ALA A 63 3.08 -5.02 1.59
C ALA A 63 2.59 -4.75 0.16
N VAL A 64 2.92 -3.60 -0.41
CA VAL A 64 2.57 -3.24 -1.79
C VAL A 64 3.18 -4.22 -2.80
N SER A 65 4.47 -4.56 -2.65
CA SER A 65 5.12 -5.52 -3.53
C SER A 65 4.46 -6.89 -3.49
N LEU A 66 4.14 -7.40 -2.31
CA LEU A 66 3.46 -8.69 -2.14
C LEU A 66 2.04 -8.66 -2.71
N ALA A 67 1.30 -7.57 -2.52
CA ALA A 67 -0.03 -7.40 -3.11
C ALA A 67 0.02 -7.44 -4.66
N HIS A 68 1.03 -6.82 -5.27
CA HIS A 68 1.25 -6.87 -6.73
C HIS A 68 1.61 -8.28 -7.22
N TYR A 69 2.18 -9.14 -6.38
CA TYR A 69 2.37 -10.56 -6.68
C TYR A 69 1.12 -11.42 -6.43
N GLY A 70 -0.01 -10.81 -6.07
CA GLY A 70 -1.27 -11.52 -5.82
C GLY A 70 -1.34 -12.20 -4.45
N ILE A 71 -0.44 -11.86 -3.54
CA ILE A 71 -0.45 -12.37 -2.16
C ILE A 71 -1.41 -11.54 -1.32
N ASP A 72 -2.32 -12.19 -0.58
CA ASP A 72 -3.20 -11.51 0.38
C ASP A 72 -2.36 -10.87 1.48
N THR A 73 -2.28 -9.54 1.47
CA THR A 73 -1.38 -8.78 2.34
C THR A 73 -2.18 -7.76 3.16
N GLN A 74 -1.88 -7.73 4.45
CA GLN A 74 -2.44 -6.76 5.39
C GLN A 74 -1.31 -5.88 5.94
N PHE A 75 -1.48 -4.57 5.88
CA PHE A 75 -0.58 -3.63 6.54
C PHE A 75 -1.17 -3.15 7.86
N VAL A 76 -0.38 -3.24 8.90
CA VAL A 76 -0.75 -2.85 10.27
C VAL A 76 0.10 -1.67 10.69
N THR A 77 -0.53 -0.60 11.13
CA THR A 77 0.12 0.62 11.60
C THR A 77 -0.86 1.45 12.43
N ARG A 78 -0.39 2.56 12.98
CA ARG A 78 -1.24 3.57 13.60
C ARG A 78 -1.10 4.89 12.86
N LEU A 79 -2.23 5.49 12.45
CA LEU A 79 -2.30 6.75 11.73
C LEU A 79 -3.27 7.74 12.42
N PRO A 80 -3.03 9.04 12.35
CA PRO A 80 -3.93 10.04 12.92
C PRO A 80 -5.31 10.05 12.21
N LYS A 81 -6.27 10.74 12.82
CA LYS A 81 -7.61 10.95 12.25
C LYS A 81 -7.61 12.29 11.49
N ASN A 82 -7.00 12.31 10.31
CA ASN A 82 -6.98 13.50 9.44
C ASN A 82 -6.89 13.12 7.96
N ASP A 83 -7.09 14.09 7.09
CA ASP A 83 -7.16 13.91 5.63
C ASP A 83 -5.85 13.37 5.02
N ILE A 84 -4.69 13.70 5.60
CA ILE A 84 -3.40 13.18 5.14
C ILE A 84 -3.29 11.67 5.37
N ALA A 85 -3.73 11.22 6.54
CA ALA A 85 -3.80 9.79 6.83
C ALA A 85 -4.85 9.07 5.99
N ASP A 86 -5.97 9.73 5.66
CA ASP A 86 -6.99 9.17 4.76
C ASP A 86 -6.45 9.03 3.33
N MET A 87 -5.66 9.99 2.85
CA MET A 87 -4.95 9.91 1.58
C MET A 87 -4.00 8.69 1.55
N CYS A 88 -3.25 8.46 2.63
CA CYS A 88 -2.38 7.29 2.77
C CYS A 88 -3.15 5.97 2.68
N VAL A 89 -4.25 5.86 3.42
CA VAL A 89 -5.10 4.66 3.42
C VAL A 89 -5.69 4.40 2.04
N ALA A 90 -6.15 5.46 1.35
CA ALA A 90 -6.70 5.35 -0.01
C ALA A 90 -5.64 4.87 -1.01
N GLU A 91 -4.40 5.38 -0.93
CA GLU A 91 -3.29 4.95 -1.77
C GLU A 91 -2.96 3.47 -1.55
N LEU A 92 -2.80 3.03 -0.30
CA LEU A 92 -2.52 1.62 0.03
C LEU A 92 -3.63 0.68 -0.49
N ARG A 93 -4.90 1.05 -0.31
CA ARG A 93 -6.05 0.29 -0.86
C ARG A 93 -6.03 0.23 -2.37
N GLY A 94 -5.74 1.34 -3.03
CA GLY A 94 -5.61 1.41 -4.49
C GLY A 94 -4.51 0.50 -5.03
N LEU A 95 -3.49 0.24 -4.24
CA LEU A 95 -2.38 -0.69 -4.55
C LEU A 95 -2.66 -2.15 -4.11
N GLY A 96 -3.88 -2.45 -3.65
CA GLY A 96 -4.31 -3.80 -3.30
C GLY A 96 -3.90 -4.28 -1.90
N VAL A 97 -3.41 -3.38 -1.04
CA VAL A 97 -3.04 -3.72 0.34
C VAL A 97 -4.27 -3.66 1.25
N GLY A 98 -4.48 -4.68 2.07
CA GLY A 98 -5.48 -4.68 3.13
C GLY A 98 -5.12 -3.66 4.22
N THR A 99 -6.08 -2.85 4.64
CA THR A 99 -5.88 -1.74 5.58
C THR A 99 -6.73 -1.82 6.83
N ASP A 100 -7.43 -2.94 7.04
CA ASP A 100 -8.34 -3.11 8.19
C ASP A 100 -7.60 -3.16 9.54
N GLY A 101 -6.29 -3.50 9.50
CA GLY A 101 -5.42 -3.47 10.67
C GLY A 101 -4.84 -2.08 11.00
N ILE A 102 -5.26 -1.01 10.30
CA ILE A 102 -4.78 0.34 10.59
C ILE A 102 -5.57 0.97 11.72
N VAL A 103 -4.91 1.15 12.86
CA VAL A 103 -5.49 1.82 14.03
C VAL A 103 -5.46 3.33 13.86
N ARG A 104 -6.55 4.00 14.21
CA ARG A 104 -6.68 5.46 14.07
C ARG A 104 -6.49 6.15 15.42
N GLY A 105 -5.47 7.02 15.52
CA GLY A 105 -5.15 7.81 16.72
C GLY A 105 -3.77 8.44 16.61
N GLY A 106 -3.38 9.24 17.60
CA GLY A 106 -2.18 10.07 17.56
C GLY A 106 -2.37 11.34 16.75
N ASP A 107 -1.37 12.20 16.72
CA ASP A 107 -1.51 13.57 16.22
C ASP A 107 -1.00 13.75 14.79
N ARG A 108 0.01 12.99 14.35
CA ARG A 108 0.66 13.23 13.07
C ARG A 108 1.14 11.96 12.36
N VAL A 109 1.20 12.03 11.04
CA VAL A 109 1.95 11.09 10.20
C VAL A 109 3.42 11.51 10.25
N GLY A 110 4.35 10.54 10.32
CA GLY A 110 5.75 10.81 10.12
C GLY A 110 6.02 11.34 8.70
N ILE A 111 7.01 12.23 8.57
CA ILE A 111 7.37 12.82 7.28
C ILE A 111 8.85 12.52 7.01
N TYR A 112 9.20 12.33 5.77
CA TYR A 112 10.57 12.47 5.32
C TYR A 112 10.65 13.26 4.02
N TYR A 113 11.69 14.07 3.93
CA TYR A 113 11.99 14.87 2.77
C TYR A 113 13.07 14.18 1.94
N LEU A 114 12.88 14.14 0.63
CA LEU A 114 13.82 13.51 -0.29
C LEU A 114 14.32 14.52 -1.34
N GLU A 115 15.63 14.69 -1.39
CA GLU A 115 16.33 15.30 -2.51
C GLU A 115 16.93 14.19 -3.36
N THR A 116 16.45 14.05 -4.58
CA THR A 116 16.93 13.01 -5.49
C THR A 116 18.36 13.30 -5.95
N GLY A 117 19.20 12.28 -5.91
CA GLY A 117 20.57 12.36 -6.40
C GLY A 117 20.64 12.58 -7.91
N ALA A 118 21.75 13.15 -8.36
CA ALA A 118 22.01 13.38 -9.78
C ALA A 118 23.49 13.11 -10.09
N VAL A 119 23.73 12.23 -11.05
CA VAL A 119 25.08 11.81 -11.49
C VAL A 119 25.97 11.40 -10.29
N ALA A 120 26.95 12.19 -9.93
CA ALA A 120 27.86 11.94 -8.80
C ALA A 120 27.32 12.45 -7.46
N ARG A 121 26.21 13.18 -7.42
CA ARG A 121 25.58 13.65 -6.20
C ARG A 121 24.64 12.60 -5.64
N GLY A 122 24.90 12.10 -4.43
CA GLY A 122 23.99 11.21 -3.74
C GLY A 122 22.65 11.86 -3.38
N SER A 123 21.63 11.04 -3.17
CA SER A 123 20.34 11.48 -2.61
C SER A 123 20.52 11.95 -1.17
N LYS A 124 19.67 12.87 -0.74
CA LYS A 124 19.64 13.37 0.64
C LYS A 124 18.25 13.16 1.23
N VAL A 125 18.21 12.60 2.43
CA VAL A 125 16.96 12.37 3.16
C VAL A 125 17.02 13.13 4.48
N VAL A 126 15.92 13.79 4.83
CA VAL A 126 15.72 14.43 6.13
C VAL A 126 14.45 13.86 6.74
N TYR A 127 14.56 13.29 7.94
CA TYR A 127 13.42 12.72 8.66
C TYR A 127 12.84 13.73 9.64
N ASP A 128 11.51 13.82 9.63
CA ASP A 128 10.68 14.52 10.63
C ASP A 128 9.60 13.55 11.10
N ARG A 129 9.96 12.62 11.99
CA ARG A 129 9.10 11.51 12.43
C ARG A 129 8.98 11.36 13.94
N ALA A 130 9.55 12.27 14.72
CA ALA A 130 9.35 12.26 16.16
C ALA A 130 7.87 12.41 16.49
N HIS A 131 7.39 11.66 17.48
CA HIS A 131 5.99 11.69 17.93
C HIS A 131 4.98 11.42 16.79
N SER A 132 5.38 10.62 15.79
CA SER A 132 4.42 10.12 14.81
C SER A 132 3.44 9.14 15.47
N ALA A 133 2.23 9.03 14.93
CA ALA A 133 1.18 8.20 15.52
C ALA A 133 1.63 6.75 15.79
N ILE A 134 2.41 6.16 14.89
CA ILE A 134 2.93 4.80 15.07
C ILE A 134 4.02 4.74 16.17
N SER A 135 4.82 5.79 16.35
CA SER A 135 5.87 5.80 17.39
C SER A 135 5.31 5.79 18.82
N GLU A 136 4.02 6.10 18.96
CA GLU A 136 3.29 6.14 20.24
C GLU A 136 2.34 4.95 20.41
N ILE A 137 2.50 3.90 19.61
CA ILE A 137 1.68 2.70 19.73
C ILE A 137 2.00 1.95 21.02
N GLN A 138 0.98 1.41 21.66
CA GLN A 138 1.11 0.66 22.90
C GLN A 138 0.53 -0.75 22.73
N PRO A 139 0.98 -1.73 23.52
CA PRO A 139 0.36 -3.05 23.58
C PRO A 139 -1.16 -2.96 23.80
N GLY A 140 -1.93 -3.75 23.04
CA GLY A 140 -3.40 -3.77 23.11
C GLY A 140 -4.09 -2.72 22.23
N MET A 141 -3.35 -1.89 21.48
CA MET A 141 -3.93 -0.98 20.49
C MET A 141 -4.18 -1.65 19.13
N VAL A 142 -3.55 -2.77 18.90
CA VAL A 142 -3.74 -3.62 17.71
C VAL A 142 -4.20 -4.99 18.19
N ASP A 143 -5.28 -5.50 17.60
CA ASP A 143 -5.83 -6.84 17.85
C ASP A 143 -5.11 -7.91 17.03
#